data_3110f33a6519c48aaa886837b198e5f7
#
_entry.id   3110f33a6519c48aaa886837b198e5f7
#
_cell.length_a   1.000
_cell.length_b   1.000
_cell.length_c   1.000
_cell.angle_alpha   90.00
_cell.angle_beta   90.00
_cell.angle_gamma   90.00
#
_symmetry.space_group_name_H-M   'P 1'
#
loop_
_entity.id
_entity.type
_entity.pdbx_description
1 polymer ?
#
loop_
_entity_poly.entity_id
_entity_poly.type
_entity_poly.pdbx_seq_one_letter_code
_entity_poly.pdbx_strand_id
1 'polypeptide(L)'
;MIQIDVLLSEDQIAQEFLDALARHDLPEKFFYWFPLSIRAWINLCGDGAYRNFARSHSVLQTHAPNLVSMLPSGPIEVISLGAGQGTKDFLIMEQLRTQGKYPNYRPVDASQGLLEIACQTAQDKDFACRGLKADLNNDAHLTDMQSNQDDKPRLIMMLGNTLGAFDPLKFPGQLDTMMRPKDFLLLDGELFSPETLAGYDNPINRQFAFGPLSSVGLSEPDDGTLYFATEIDNRQPGLYRIRKHFQVARNLSIMLAGETVQLLSD
;
A
#
# COMPACT_ATOMS: atom_id res chain seq x y z
N MET A 1 -12.66 -9.14 19.02
CA MET A 1 -13.07 -9.38 17.61
C MET A 1 -12.65 -8.17 16.82
N ILE A 2 -11.86 -8.35 15.76
CA ILE A 2 -11.47 -7.25 14.86
C ILE A 2 -12.69 -6.73 14.09
N GLN A 3 -12.69 -5.44 13.77
CA GLN A 3 -13.75 -4.80 13.01
C GLN A 3 -13.13 -4.13 11.78
N ILE A 4 -13.65 -4.47 10.58
CA ILE A 4 -13.23 -3.90 9.29
C ILE A 4 -14.50 -3.50 8.52
N ASP A 5 -14.60 -2.24 8.16
CA ASP A 5 -15.61 -1.74 7.23
C ASP A 5 -15.17 -2.01 5.79
N VAL A 6 -16.10 -2.24 4.90
CA VAL A 6 -15.79 -2.63 3.50
C VAL A 6 -16.46 -1.67 2.54
N LEU A 7 -15.66 -0.85 1.85
CA LEU A 7 -16.06 -0.04 0.68
C LEU A 7 -15.68 -0.71 -0.64
N LEU A 8 -14.59 -1.50 -0.64
CA LEU A 8 -14.13 -2.28 -1.78
C LEU A 8 -14.47 -3.76 -1.57
N SER A 9 -15.48 -4.28 -2.25
CA SER A 9 -15.87 -5.70 -2.15
C SER A 9 -14.89 -6.63 -2.89
N GLU A 10 -14.93 -7.94 -2.57
CA GLU A 10 -14.13 -8.94 -3.28
C GLU A 10 -14.55 -9.07 -4.75
N ASP A 11 -15.83 -8.98 -5.03
CA ASP A 11 -16.34 -9.06 -6.41
C ASP A 11 -15.87 -7.87 -7.25
N GLN A 12 -15.88 -6.65 -6.65
CA GLN A 12 -15.38 -5.47 -7.34
C GLN A 12 -13.88 -5.57 -7.65
N ILE A 13 -13.04 -5.97 -6.68
CA ILE A 13 -11.60 -6.07 -6.91
C ILE A 13 -11.28 -7.20 -7.91
N ALA A 14 -12.05 -8.30 -7.91
CA ALA A 14 -11.90 -9.38 -8.88
C ALA A 14 -12.19 -8.89 -10.30
N GLN A 15 -13.30 -8.16 -10.50
CA GLN A 15 -13.65 -7.59 -11.79
C GLN A 15 -12.61 -6.57 -12.27
N GLU A 16 -12.17 -5.67 -11.39
CA GLU A 16 -11.14 -4.69 -11.71
C GLU A 16 -9.79 -5.34 -12.07
N PHE A 17 -9.48 -6.50 -11.48
CA PHE A 17 -8.28 -7.28 -11.83
C PHE A 17 -8.37 -7.84 -13.25
N LEU A 18 -9.50 -8.42 -13.65
CA LEU A 18 -9.73 -8.91 -14.99
C LEU A 18 -9.65 -7.79 -16.03
N ASP A 19 -10.28 -6.66 -15.74
CA ASP A 19 -10.22 -5.47 -16.59
C ASP A 19 -8.78 -4.94 -16.73
N ALA A 20 -7.99 -4.97 -15.64
CA ALA A 20 -6.59 -4.54 -15.63
C ALA A 20 -5.71 -5.49 -16.46
N LEU A 21 -5.92 -6.80 -16.36
CA LEU A 21 -5.25 -7.78 -17.22
C LEU A 21 -5.58 -7.55 -18.70
N ALA A 22 -6.86 -7.33 -19.02
CA ALA A 22 -7.28 -7.05 -20.40
C ALA A 22 -6.68 -5.77 -20.97
N ARG A 23 -6.37 -4.78 -20.12
CA ARG A 23 -5.67 -3.54 -20.50
C ARG A 23 -4.15 -3.63 -20.45
N HIS A 24 -3.60 -4.77 -20.03
CA HIS A 24 -2.15 -4.97 -19.82
C HIS A 24 -1.53 -3.96 -18.85
N ASP A 25 -2.29 -3.52 -17.84
CA ASP A 25 -1.84 -2.57 -16.82
C ASP A 25 -2.40 -2.94 -15.45
N LEU A 26 -1.57 -3.52 -14.58
CA LEU A 26 -1.94 -3.96 -13.24
C LEU A 26 -1.60 -2.90 -12.20
N PRO A 27 -2.58 -2.18 -11.64
CA PRO A 27 -2.40 -1.30 -10.48
C PRO A 27 -1.80 -2.02 -9.27
N GLU A 28 -1.04 -1.26 -8.47
CA GLU A 28 -0.31 -1.78 -7.31
C GLU A 28 -1.19 -2.53 -6.30
N LYS A 29 -2.47 -2.19 -6.13
CA LYS A 29 -3.38 -2.87 -5.18
C LYS A 29 -3.46 -4.38 -5.39
N PHE A 30 -3.30 -4.87 -6.61
CA PHE A 30 -3.37 -6.30 -6.92
C PHE A 30 -2.17 -7.10 -6.42
N PHE A 31 -1.03 -6.43 -6.17
CA PHE A 31 0.16 -7.06 -5.57
C PHE A 31 -0.02 -7.37 -4.08
N TYR A 32 -1.13 -6.94 -3.49
CA TYR A 32 -1.46 -7.17 -2.07
C TYR A 32 -2.80 -7.88 -1.87
N TRP A 33 -3.46 -8.32 -2.96
CA TRP A 33 -4.81 -8.86 -2.90
C TRP A 33 -4.84 -10.38 -2.65
N PHE A 34 -4.14 -11.15 -3.48
CA PHE A 34 -4.13 -12.61 -3.37
C PHE A 34 -3.35 -13.10 -2.14
N PRO A 35 -3.74 -14.25 -1.53
CA PRO A 35 -2.99 -14.82 -0.39
C PRO A 35 -1.50 -15.06 -0.69
N LEU A 36 -1.16 -15.52 -1.91
CA LEU A 36 0.23 -15.70 -2.33
C LEU A 36 0.98 -14.36 -2.41
N SER A 37 0.33 -13.33 -2.92
CA SER A 37 0.89 -11.97 -2.99
C SER A 37 1.12 -11.39 -1.59
N ILE A 38 0.15 -11.53 -0.68
CA ILE A 38 0.27 -11.10 0.73
C ILE A 38 1.45 -11.81 1.39
N ARG A 39 1.58 -13.13 1.21
CA ARG A 39 2.70 -13.89 1.76
C ARG A 39 4.05 -13.44 1.20
N ALA A 40 4.12 -13.20 -0.11
CA ALA A 40 5.34 -12.70 -0.77
C ALA A 40 5.71 -11.30 -0.26
N TRP A 41 4.74 -10.42 -0.03
CA TRP A 41 4.95 -9.11 0.59
C TRP A 41 5.50 -9.20 2.02
N ILE A 42 4.90 -10.04 2.86
CA ILE A 42 5.36 -10.24 4.24
C ILE A 42 6.80 -10.77 4.26
N ASN A 43 7.12 -11.72 3.38
CA ASN A 43 8.48 -12.25 3.24
C ASN A 43 9.46 -11.15 2.79
N LEU A 44 9.05 -10.32 1.81
CA LEU A 44 9.86 -9.20 1.32
C LEU A 44 10.15 -8.19 2.43
N CYS A 45 9.15 -7.82 3.23
CA CYS A 45 9.33 -6.90 4.36
C CYS A 45 10.27 -7.47 5.44
N GLY A 46 10.34 -8.79 5.60
CA GLY A 46 11.23 -9.48 6.54
C GLY A 46 12.65 -9.67 6.03
N ASP A 47 12.91 -9.43 4.75
CA ASP A 47 14.21 -9.67 4.12
C ASP A 47 15.11 -8.43 4.20
N GLY A 48 16.34 -8.63 4.68
CA GLY A 48 17.33 -7.56 4.82
C GLY A 48 17.80 -6.95 3.48
N ALA A 49 17.55 -7.63 2.34
CA ALA A 49 17.84 -7.09 1.02
C ALA A 49 16.84 -6.02 0.59
N TYR A 50 15.64 -5.99 1.16
CA TYR A 50 14.65 -4.94 0.90
C TYR A 50 14.94 -3.67 1.71
N ARG A 51 15.91 -2.91 1.24
CA ARG A 51 16.46 -1.74 1.94
C ARG A 51 15.43 -0.63 2.21
N ASN A 52 14.43 -0.47 1.33
CA ASN A 52 13.38 0.55 1.50
C ASN A 52 12.62 0.37 2.80
N PHE A 53 12.18 -0.85 3.09
CA PHE A 53 11.45 -1.12 4.32
C PHE A 53 12.33 -0.83 5.55
N ALA A 54 13.56 -1.33 5.57
CA ALA A 54 14.50 -1.16 6.68
C ALA A 54 14.86 0.32 6.91
N ARG A 55 15.13 1.08 5.84
CA ARG A 55 15.46 2.52 5.93
C ARG A 55 14.28 3.33 6.46
N SER A 56 13.09 3.17 5.88
CA SER A 56 11.86 3.83 6.34
C SER A 56 11.58 3.51 7.81
N HIS A 57 11.68 2.24 8.21
CA HIS A 57 11.50 1.81 9.60
C HIS A 57 12.51 2.50 10.54
N SER A 58 13.80 2.53 10.19
CA SER A 58 14.85 3.15 10.99
C SER A 58 14.66 4.67 11.14
N VAL A 59 14.29 5.37 10.06
CA VAL A 59 14.00 6.81 10.08
C VAL A 59 12.82 7.11 10.99
N LEU A 60 11.73 6.37 10.86
CA LEU A 60 10.56 6.53 11.73
C LEU A 60 10.90 6.24 13.19
N GLN A 61 11.60 5.15 13.48
CA GLN A 61 12.02 4.81 14.85
C GLN A 61 12.86 5.93 15.48
N THR A 62 13.78 6.52 14.72
CA THR A 62 14.64 7.59 15.22
C THR A 62 13.89 8.90 15.47
N HIS A 63 12.94 9.25 14.59
CA HIS A 63 12.31 10.56 14.59
C HIS A 63 10.90 10.58 15.19
N ALA A 64 10.29 9.43 15.46
CA ALA A 64 8.94 9.35 16.02
C ALA A 64 8.74 10.20 17.29
N PRO A 65 9.69 10.24 18.27
CA PRO A 65 9.52 11.09 19.46
C PRO A 65 9.32 12.57 19.11
N ASN A 66 10.11 13.10 18.19
CA ASN A 66 10.04 14.49 17.76
C ASN A 66 8.77 14.78 16.94
N LEU A 67 8.44 13.89 15.99
CA LEU A 67 7.23 13.99 15.18
C LEU A 67 5.98 14.04 16.05
N VAL A 68 5.88 13.11 17.00
CA VAL A 68 4.73 13.02 17.91
C VAL A 68 4.64 14.22 18.85
N SER A 69 5.78 14.82 19.27
CA SER A 69 5.77 16.00 20.14
C SER A 69 5.11 17.23 19.49
N MET A 70 5.07 17.30 18.16
CA MET A 70 4.40 18.39 17.42
C MET A 70 2.87 18.25 17.36
N LEU A 71 2.33 17.08 17.70
CA LEU A 71 0.91 16.83 17.67
C LEU A 71 0.21 17.30 18.96
N PRO A 72 -1.07 17.67 18.90
CA PRO A 72 -1.82 18.11 20.07
C PRO A 72 -1.94 16.98 21.11
N SER A 73 -2.16 17.37 22.37
CA SER A 73 -2.43 16.44 23.46
C SER A 73 -3.86 15.90 23.41
N GLY A 74 -4.10 14.74 24.02
CA GLY A 74 -5.42 14.15 24.13
C GLY A 74 -5.73 13.11 23.04
N PRO A 75 -7.02 12.87 22.76
CA PRO A 75 -7.45 11.91 21.75
C PRO A 75 -7.05 12.35 20.34
N ILE A 76 -6.53 11.43 19.54
CA ILE A 76 -6.15 11.65 18.15
C ILE A 76 -6.59 10.47 17.31
N GLU A 77 -7.21 10.72 16.16
CA GLU A 77 -7.49 9.69 15.16
C GLU A 77 -6.27 9.51 14.28
N VAL A 78 -5.79 8.28 14.16
CA VAL A 78 -4.65 7.91 13.31
C VAL A 78 -5.16 7.12 12.12
N ILE A 79 -5.19 7.75 10.95
CA ILE A 79 -5.62 7.14 9.69
C ILE A 79 -4.37 6.77 8.88
N SER A 80 -4.13 5.49 8.66
CA SER A 80 -2.99 5.03 7.86
C SER A 80 -3.44 4.58 6.48
N LEU A 81 -3.04 5.31 5.45
CA LEU A 81 -3.38 5.08 4.05
C LEU A 81 -2.37 4.11 3.42
N GLY A 82 -2.85 2.94 2.97
CA GLY A 82 -2.00 1.84 2.55
C GLY A 82 -1.23 1.24 3.73
N ALA A 83 -1.96 0.98 4.82
CA ALA A 83 -1.39 0.54 6.10
C ALA A 83 -0.57 -0.76 6.01
N GLY A 84 -0.90 -1.63 5.05
CA GLY A 84 -0.34 -2.96 4.98
C GLY A 84 -0.58 -3.72 6.28
N GLN A 85 0.46 -4.34 6.83
CA GLN A 85 0.40 -5.02 8.13
C GLN A 85 0.60 -4.09 9.36
N GLY A 86 0.71 -2.77 9.16
CA GLY A 86 0.80 -1.78 10.23
C GLY A 86 2.15 -1.67 10.95
N THR A 87 3.17 -2.40 10.54
CA THR A 87 4.45 -2.49 11.30
C THR A 87 5.06 -1.12 11.60
N LYS A 88 5.03 -0.20 10.64
CA LYS A 88 5.56 1.17 10.81
C LYS A 88 4.63 2.07 11.60
N ASP A 89 3.32 1.84 11.46
CA ASP A 89 2.30 2.62 12.13
C ASP A 89 2.43 2.49 13.65
N PHE A 90 2.73 1.27 14.13
CA PHE A 90 2.88 1.02 15.56
C PHE A 90 4.09 1.72 16.18
N LEU A 91 5.11 2.09 15.41
CA LEU A 91 6.19 2.95 15.93
C LEU A 91 5.64 4.33 16.36
N ILE A 92 4.77 4.90 15.53
CA ILE A 92 4.12 6.19 15.81
C ILE A 92 3.06 6.03 16.90
N MET A 93 2.23 4.98 16.82
CA MET A 93 1.16 4.71 17.77
C MET A 93 1.68 4.51 19.21
N GLU A 94 2.75 3.73 19.36
CA GLU A 94 3.38 3.50 20.67
C GLU A 94 4.03 4.79 21.20
N GLN A 95 4.62 5.60 20.35
CA GLN A 95 5.17 6.88 20.74
C GLN A 95 4.09 7.89 21.14
N LEU A 96 2.94 7.91 20.44
CA LEU A 96 1.78 8.69 20.86
C LEU A 96 1.35 8.33 22.28
N ARG A 97 1.18 7.05 22.54
CA ARG A 97 0.81 6.53 23.88
C ARG A 97 1.84 6.89 24.94
N THR A 98 3.13 6.74 24.64
CA THR A 98 4.22 7.08 25.58
C THR A 98 4.22 8.56 25.96
N GLN A 99 3.80 9.45 25.04
CA GLN A 99 3.67 10.88 25.30
C GLN A 99 2.29 11.29 25.86
N GLY A 100 1.50 10.34 26.35
CA GLY A 100 0.20 10.60 26.99
C GLY A 100 -0.91 11.03 26.03
N LYS A 101 -0.79 10.68 24.75
CA LYS A 101 -1.87 10.87 23.76
C LYS A 101 -2.65 9.58 23.62
N TYR A 102 -3.89 9.66 23.16
CA TYR A 102 -4.82 8.53 23.07
C TYR A 102 -5.15 8.25 21.59
N PRO A 103 -4.29 7.50 20.88
CA PRO A 103 -4.53 7.21 19.47
C PRO A 103 -5.68 6.21 19.27
N ASN A 104 -6.55 6.52 18.33
CA ASN A 104 -7.56 5.62 17.78
C ASN A 104 -7.14 5.25 16.35
N TYR A 105 -6.88 3.98 16.10
CA TYR A 105 -6.26 3.52 14.85
C TYR A 105 -7.29 3.14 13.80
N ARG A 106 -7.15 3.72 12.62
CA ARG A 106 -7.95 3.43 11.43
C ARG A 106 -7.03 3.06 10.26
N PRO A 107 -6.57 1.81 10.16
CA PRO A 107 -5.82 1.36 8.99
C PRO A 107 -6.75 1.27 7.79
N VAL A 108 -6.27 1.78 6.64
CA VAL A 108 -6.96 1.77 5.36
C VAL A 108 -6.09 1.05 4.34
N ASP A 109 -6.63 0.01 3.70
CA ASP A 109 -5.92 -0.76 2.68
C ASP A 109 -6.91 -1.42 1.71
N ALA A 110 -6.49 -1.76 0.51
CA ALA A 110 -7.26 -2.57 -0.42
C ALA A 110 -7.20 -4.08 -0.07
N SER A 111 -6.20 -4.49 0.70
CA SER A 111 -5.94 -5.87 1.09
C SER A 111 -6.66 -6.25 2.38
N GLN A 112 -7.67 -7.10 2.28
CA GLN A 112 -8.35 -7.66 3.44
C GLN A 112 -7.37 -8.35 4.41
N GLY A 113 -6.50 -9.23 3.89
CA GLY A 113 -5.60 -10.00 4.75
C GLY A 113 -4.55 -9.15 5.46
N LEU A 114 -4.04 -8.08 4.85
CA LEU A 114 -3.13 -7.15 5.53
C LEU A 114 -3.85 -6.33 6.60
N LEU A 115 -5.08 -5.88 6.33
CA LEU A 115 -5.91 -5.21 7.33
C LEU A 115 -6.21 -6.09 8.53
N GLU A 116 -6.50 -7.37 8.32
CA GLU A 116 -6.72 -8.33 9.42
C GLU A 116 -5.48 -8.43 10.31
N ILE A 117 -4.28 -8.49 9.73
CA ILE A 117 -3.01 -8.51 10.47
C ILE A 117 -2.83 -7.20 11.26
N ALA A 118 -3.04 -6.05 10.63
CA ALA A 118 -2.90 -4.74 11.26
C ALA A 118 -3.89 -4.56 12.43
N CYS A 119 -5.16 -4.92 12.22
CA CYS A 119 -6.19 -4.82 13.24
C CYS A 119 -5.96 -5.81 14.42
N GLN A 120 -5.51 -7.03 14.13
CA GLN A 120 -5.16 -8.00 15.17
C GLN A 120 -3.97 -7.50 15.99
N THR A 121 -2.93 -7.00 15.33
CA THR A 121 -1.75 -6.43 16.02
C THR A 121 -2.14 -5.23 16.89
N ALA A 122 -3.06 -4.38 16.41
CA ALA A 122 -3.58 -3.27 17.21
C ALA A 122 -4.30 -3.77 18.47
N GLN A 123 -5.14 -4.79 18.32
CA GLN A 123 -5.85 -5.41 19.45
C GLN A 123 -4.89 -6.04 20.46
N ASP A 124 -3.86 -6.76 19.99
CA ASP A 124 -2.84 -7.40 20.84
C ASP A 124 -2.00 -6.37 21.62
N LYS A 125 -1.93 -5.15 21.10
CA LYS A 125 -1.23 -4.00 21.71
C LYS A 125 -2.18 -3.07 22.50
N ASP A 126 -3.44 -3.44 22.71
CA ASP A 126 -4.45 -2.65 23.40
C ASP A 126 -4.71 -1.26 22.76
N PHE A 127 -4.69 -1.17 21.43
CA PHE A 127 -5.16 0.00 20.71
C PHE A 127 -6.60 -0.18 20.24
N ALA A 128 -7.42 0.87 20.41
CA ALA A 128 -8.71 0.93 19.74
C ALA A 128 -8.48 0.97 18.22
N CYS A 129 -9.14 0.06 17.49
CA CYS A 129 -8.91 -0.12 16.06
C CYS A 129 -10.21 -0.42 15.32
N ARG A 130 -10.38 0.22 14.14
CA ARG A 130 -11.41 -0.08 13.18
C ARG A 130 -10.84 0.07 11.76
N GLY A 131 -10.59 -1.06 11.10
CA GLY A 131 -10.04 -1.10 9.74
C GLY A 131 -11.05 -0.62 8.69
N LEU A 132 -10.53 -0.17 7.55
CA LEU A 132 -11.33 0.18 6.39
C LEU A 132 -10.72 -0.44 5.13
N LYS A 133 -11.46 -1.34 4.48
CA LYS A 133 -11.08 -1.87 3.17
C LYS A 133 -11.55 -0.93 2.08
N ALA A 134 -10.59 -0.24 1.43
CA ALA A 134 -10.88 0.80 0.44
C ALA A 134 -9.79 0.87 -0.64
N ASP A 135 -10.15 1.36 -1.83
CA ASP A 135 -9.21 1.76 -2.87
C ASP A 135 -8.92 3.25 -2.77
N LEU A 136 -7.67 3.61 -2.54
CA LEU A 136 -7.22 4.99 -2.44
C LEU A 136 -7.21 5.74 -3.79
N ASN A 137 -7.37 5.05 -4.92
CA ASN A 137 -7.59 5.68 -6.23
C ASN A 137 -9.07 6.05 -6.46
N ASN A 138 -9.98 5.64 -5.58
CA ASN A 138 -11.41 5.91 -5.69
C ASN A 138 -11.79 7.15 -4.86
N ASP A 139 -12.15 8.24 -5.55
CA ASP A 139 -12.50 9.52 -4.91
C ASP A 139 -13.71 9.39 -3.94
N ALA A 140 -14.66 8.47 -4.21
CA ALA A 140 -15.78 8.23 -3.31
C ALA A 140 -15.32 7.60 -1.99
N HIS A 141 -14.34 6.69 -2.03
CA HIS A 141 -13.76 6.09 -0.82
C HIS A 141 -12.98 7.14 0.00
N LEU A 142 -12.25 8.05 -0.65
CA LEU A 142 -11.55 9.16 0.03
C LEU A 142 -12.54 10.12 0.68
N THR A 143 -13.65 10.42 0.00
CA THR A 143 -14.71 11.29 0.52
C THR A 143 -15.40 10.67 1.75
N ASP A 144 -15.61 9.35 1.78
CA ASP A 144 -16.16 8.66 2.94
C ASP A 144 -15.26 8.83 4.18
N MET A 145 -13.95 8.83 4.00
CA MET A 145 -12.99 9.07 5.08
C MET A 145 -12.99 10.51 5.60
N GLN A 146 -13.42 11.49 4.79
CA GLN A 146 -13.58 12.88 5.22
C GLN A 146 -14.80 13.05 6.14
N SER A 147 -15.86 12.30 5.91
CA SER A 147 -17.20 12.53 6.46
C SER A 147 -17.35 12.25 7.96
N ASN A 148 -16.34 11.74 8.65
CA ASN A 148 -16.37 11.57 10.10
C ASN A 148 -16.41 12.94 10.80
N GLN A 149 -17.58 13.27 11.37
CA GLN A 149 -17.92 14.57 11.96
C GLN A 149 -17.29 14.88 13.33
N ASP A 150 -16.35 14.04 13.78
CA ASP A 150 -15.65 14.24 15.06
C ASP A 150 -14.62 15.38 14.93
N ASP A 151 -14.69 16.39 15.80
CA ASP A 151 -13.74 17.53 15.84
C ASP A 151 -12.33 17.15 16.35
N LYS A 152 -12.07 15.84 16.55
CA LYS A 152 -10.76 15.37 17.00
C LYS A 152 -9.69 15.62 15.95
N PRO A 153 -8.47 16.00 16.38
CA PRO A 153 -7.32 16.07 15.47
C PRO A 153 -7.07 14.70 14.81
N ARG A 154 -6.71 14.73 13.52
CA ARG A 154 -6.33 13.52 12.79
C ARG A 154 -4.86 13.58 12.43
N LEU A 155 -4.17 12.46 12.59
CA LEU A 155 -2.89 12.19 11.97
C LEU A 155 -3.12 11.23 10.78
N ILE A 156 -2.97 11.74 9.58
CA ILE A 156 -3.03 10.95 8.36
C ILE A 156 -1.61 10.50 8.05
N MET A 157 -1.39 9.21 7.94
CA MET A 157 -0.10 8.62 7.62
C MET A 157 -0.15 7.92 6.27
N MET A 158 0.90 8.08 5.47
CA MET A 158 1.14 7.33 4.25
C MET A 158 2.60 6.93 4.24
N LEU A 159 2.88 5.72 4.73
CA LEU A 159 4.22 5.25 5.04
C LEU A 159 4.66 4.13 4.09
N GLY A 160 5.98 3.93 3.97
CA GLY A 160 6.53 2.82 3.19
C GLY A 160 6.55 3.03 1.69
N ASN A 161 6.73 4.28 1.25
CA ASN A 161 6.70 4.65 -0.17
C ASN A 161 5.34 4.39 -0.85
N THR A 162 4.27 4.30 -0.08
CA THR A 162 2.90 4.08 -0.60
C THR A 162 2.51 5.16 -1.61
N LEU A 163 2.97 6.41 -1.41
CA LEU A 163 2.76 7.50 -2.36
C LEU A 163 3.27 7.16 -3.78
N GLY A 164 4.33 6.37 -3.90
CA GLY A 164 4.89 5.93 -5.18
C GLY A 164 3.97 5.05 -6.03
N ALA A 165 2.92 4.48 -5.43
CA ALA A 165 1.89 3.70 -6.15
C ALA A 165 0.87 4.56 -6.90
N PHE A 166 0.85 5.88 -6.65
CA PHE A 166 -0.14 6.80 -7.20
C PHE A 166 0.45 7.75 -8.23
N ASP A 167 -0.42 8.43 -8.98
CA ASP A 167 0.01 9.52 -9.86
C ASP A 167 0.43 10.72 -8.99
N PRO A 168 1.72 11.10 -9.01
CA PRO A 168 2.26 12.11 -8.11
C PRO A 168 1.77 13.53 -8.41
N LEU A 169 1.17 13.76 -9.56
CA LEU A 169 0.58 15.06 -9.93
C LEU A 169 -0.90 15.15 -9.57
N LYS A 170 -1.60 14.02 -9.53
CA LYS A 170 -3.04 13.95 -9.24
C LYS A 170 -3.31 13.71 -7.75
N PHE A 171 -2.62 12.75 -7.16
CA PHE A 171 -2.94 12.23 -5.84
C PHE A 171 -2.82 13.26 -4.69
N PRO A 172 -1.87 14.23 -4.71
CA PRO A 172 -1.86 15.30 -3.70
C PRO A 172 -3.16 16.11 -3.63
N GLY A 173 -3.79 16.38 -4.80
CA GLY A 173 -5.09 17.03 -4.84
C GLY A 173 -6.21 16.17 -4.23
N GLN A 174 -6.16 14.86 -4.42
CA GLN A 174 -7.10 13.92 -3.78
C GLN A 174 -6.91 13.88 -2.26
N LEU A 175 -5.66 13.87 -1.77
CA LEU A 175 -5.37 13.98 -0.34
C LEU A 175 -5.90 15.30 0.26
N ASP A 176 -5.72 16.41 -0.44
CA ASP A 176 -6.21 17.72 0.00
C ASP A 176 -7.73 17.69 0.19
N THR A 177 -8.49 17.05 -0.70
CA THR A 177 -9.95 16.92 -0.55
C THR A 177 -10.35 16.09 0.67
N MET A 178 -9.52 15.18 1.13
CA MET A 178 -9.77 14.34 2.30
C MET A 178 -9.39 15.06 3.62
N MET A 179 -8.43 15.99 3.57
CA MET A 179 -7.89 16.66 4.75
C MET A 179 -8.78 17.80 5.24
N ARG A 180 -8.79 18.00 6.55
CA ARG A 180 -9.42 19.13 7.24
C ARG A 180 -8.35 20.12 7.73
N PRO A 181 -8.69 21.39 8.01
CA PRO A 181 -7.73 22.43 8.40
C PRO A 181 -6.85 22.12 9.63
N LYS A 182 -7.25 21.17 10.48
CA LYS A 182 -6.52 20.81 11.70
C LYS A 182 -5.84 19.43 11.62
N ASP A 183 -5.85 18.82 10.46
CA ASP A 183 -5.23 17.52 10.27
C ASP A 183 -3.72 17.65 10.07
N PHE A 184 -3.01 16.61 10.42
CA PHE A 184 -1.58 16.45 10.21
C PHE A 184 -1.35 15.35 9.19
N LEU A 185 -0.40 15.56 8.28
CA LEU A 185 -0.01 14.58 7.28
C LEU A 185 1.44 14.15 7.52
N LEU A 186 1.65 12.84 7.68
CA LEU A 186 2.97 12.23 7.75
C LEU A 186 3.18 11.36 6.52
N LEU A 187 4.11 11.77 5.69
CA LEU A 187 4.52 11.04 4.49
C LEU A 187 5.94 10.52 4.64
N ASP A 188 6.20 9.31 4.16
CA ASP A 188 7.53 8.86 3.83
C ASP A 188 7.58 8.44 2.36
N GLY A 189 8.75 8.56 1.75
CA GLY A 189 8.97 8.18 0.38
C GLY A 189 10.43 7.90 0.10
N GLU A 190 10.70 7.08 -0.92
CA GLU A 190 12.06 6.81 -1.36
C GLU A 190 12.51 7.88 -2.36
N LEU A 191 13.70 8.41 -2.14
CA LEU A 191 14.37 9.23 -3.14
C LEU A 191 15.08 8.34 -4.14
N PHE A 192 14.88 8.62 -5.43
CA PHE A 192 15.55 7.87 -6.49
C PHE A 192 17.08 8.02 -6.41
N SER A 193 17.77 6.90 -6.56
CA SER A 193 19.22 6.84 -6.74
C SER A 193 19.54 5.83 -7.85
N PRO A 194 20.74 5.86 -8.45
CA PRO A 194 21.14 4.86 -9.47
C PRO A 194 21.05 3.42 -8.97
N GLU A 195 21.23 3.19 -7.67
CA GLU A 195 21.15 1.88 -7.06
C GLU A 195 19.70 1.41 -6.79
N THR A 196 18.73 2.30 -6.91
CA THR A 196 17.32 2.00 -6.60
C THR A 196 16.80 0.86 -7.48
N LEU A 197 17.01 0.91 -8.80
CA LEU A 197 16.57 -0.14 -9.71
C LEU A 197 17.21 -1.50 -9.37
N ALA A 198 18.52 -1.52 -9.14
CA ALA A 198 19.23 -2.73 -8.75
C ALA A 198 18.73 -3.29 -7.41
N GLY A 199 18.26 -2.42 -6.50
CA GLY A 199 17.63 -2.79 -5.24
C GLY A 199 16.27 -3.46 -5.41
N TYR A 200 15.58 -3.20 -6.51
CA TYR A 200 14.31 -3.86 -6.85
C TYR A 200 14.50 -5.19 -7.60
N ASP A 201 15.53 -5.34 -8.41
CA ASP A 201 15.75 -6.57 -9.20
C ASP A 201 16.55 -7.61 -8.39
N ASN A 202 15.91 -8.20 -7.39
CA ASN A 202 16.44 -9.30 -6.59
C ASN A 202 15.40 -10.43 -6.49
N PRO A 203 15.81 -11.68 -6.15
CA PRO A 203 14.92 -12.84 -6.19
C PRO A 203 13.65 -12.70 -5.34
N ILE A 204 13.75 -12.12 -4.15
CA ILE A 204 12.58 -12.02 -3.26
C ILE A 204 11.59 -10.94 -3.72
N ASN A 205 12.10 -9.82 -4.26
CA ASN A 205 11.25 -8.80 -4.84
C ASN A 205 10.62 -9.25 -6.17
N ARG A 206 11.35 -10.05 -6.97
CA ARG A 206 10.77 -10.71 -8.16
C ARG A 206 9.61 -11.63 -7.78
N GLN A 207 9.76 -12.43 -6.72
CA GLN A 207 8.67 -13.27 -6.22
C GLN A 207 7.44 -12.45 -5.82
N PHE A 208 7.62 -11.33 -5.14
CA PHE A 208 6.53 -10.40 -4.82
C PHE A 208 5.92 -9.79 -6.08
N ALA A 209 6.76 -9.29 -6.99
CA ALA A 209 6.32 -8.67 -8.24
C ALA A 209 5.56 -9.63 -9.16
N PHE A 210 5.87 -10.92 -9.12
CA PHE A 210 5.18 -11.97 -9.88
C PHE A 210 3.94 -12.54 -9.14
N GLY A 211 3.73 -12.18 -7.88
CA GLY A 211 2.67 -12.71 -7.01
C GLY A 211 1.26 -12.70 -7.62
N PRO A 212 0.76 -11.59 -8.21
CA PRO A 212 -0.55 -11.56 -8.84
C PRO A 212 -0.70 -12.57 -9.99
N LEU A 213 0.32 -12.66 -10.85
CA LEU A 213 0.32 -13.55 -12.02
C LEU A 213 0.44 -15.03 -11.60
N SER A 214 1.29 -15.33 -10.62
CA SER A 214 1.38 -16.68 -10.09
C SER A 214 0.09 -17.12 -9.38
N SER A 215 -0.66 -16.17 -8.81
CA SER A 215 -1.95 -16.45 -8.15
C SER A 215 -3.04 -16.87 -9.12
N VAL A 216 -2.91 -16.51 -10.40
CA VAL A 216 -3.81 -16.96 -11.48
C VAL A 216 -3.21 -18.08 -12.33
N GLY A 217 -2.17 -18.74 -11.84
CA GLY A 217 -1.61 -19.96 -12.41
C GLY A 217 -0.51 -19.76 -13.44
N LEU A 218 0.01 -18.54 -13.63
CA LEU A 218 1.14 -18.31 -14.53
C LEU A 218 2.47 -18.67 -13.88
N SER A 219 3.45 -19.04 -14.69
CA SER A 219 4.80 -19.46 -14.28
C SER A 219 5.89 -18.83 -15.16
N GLU A 220 7.06 -18.58 -14.54
CA GLU A 220 8.30 -18.26 -15.26
C GLU A 220 9.19 -19.51 -15.36
N PRO A 221 9.85 -19.74 -16.48
CA PRO A 221 9.82 -18.96 -17.73
C PRO A 221 8.75 -19.41 -18.74
N ASP A 222 7.93 -20.43 -18.42
CA ASP A 222 7.09 -21.15 -19.39
C ASP A 222 6.02 -20.24 -20.04
N ASP A 223 5.44 -19.33 -19.28
CA ASP A 223 4.37 -18.42 -19.73
C ASP A 223 4.90 -17.03 -20.11
N GLY A 224 6.10 -16.69 -19.66
CA GLY A 224 6.73 -15.39 -19.94
C GLY A 224 7.86 -15.06 -18.99
N THR A 225 8.34 -13.82 -19.05
CA THR A 225 9.46 -13.35 -18.24
C THR A 225 9.15 -11.99 -17.62
N LEU A 226 9.34 -11.89 -16.30
CA LEU A 226 9.26 -10.63 -15.56
C LEU A 226 10.58 -9.86 -15.70
N TYR A 227 10.52 -8.56 -15.94
CA TYR A 227 11.67 -7.66 -15.87
C TYR A 227 11.29 -6.30 -15.27
N PHE A 228 12.30 -5.59 -14.77
CA PHE A 228 12.13 -4.26 -14.20
C PHE A 228 12.76 -3.23 -15.12
N ALA A 229 12.10 -2.07 -15.25
CA ALA A 229 12.60 -0.94 -16.00
C ALA A 229 12.39 0.37 -15.23
N THR A 230 13.25 1.35 -15.49
CA THR A 230 13.06 2.72 -14.99
C THR A 230 12.52 3.58 -16.12
N GLU A 231 11.42 4.25 -15.87
CA GLU A 231 10.81 5.22 -16.77
C GLU A 231 10.95 6.63 -16.22
N ILE A 232 11.31 7.59 -17.07
CA ILE A 232 11.29 9.01 -16.70
C ILE A 232 9.88 9.54 -16.97
N ASP A 233 9.25 10.16 -15.97
CA ASP A 233 8.00 10.87 -16.20
C ASP A 233 8.26 12.21 -16.85
N ASN A 234 7.95 12.33 -18.13
CA ASN A 234 8.20 13.55 -18.91
C ASN A 234 7.36 14.76 -18.47
N ARG A 235 6.33 14.55 -17.63
CA ARG A 235 5.49 15.63 -17.08
C ARG A 235 6.19 16.40 -15.96
N GLN A 236 7.14 15.75 -15.27
CA GLN A 236 7.81 16.30 -14.09
C GLN A 236 9.30 15.95 -14.11
N PRO A 237 10.22 16.92 -14.29
CA PRO A 237 11.66 16.68 -14.21
C PRO A 237 12.09 16.04 -12.89
N GLY A 238 12.93 15.02 -12.96
CA GLY A 238 13.43 14.30 -11.77
C GLY A 238 12.49 13.26 -11.17
N LEU A 239 11.32 13.07 -11.78
CA LEU A 239 10.39 12.01 -11.38
C LEU A 239 10.68 10.72 -12.16
N TYR A 240 10.92 9.65 -11.43
CA TYR A 240 11.20 8.32 -11.97
C TYR A 240 10.14 7.33 -11.50
N ARG A 241 9.81 6.36 -12.38
CA ARG A 241 8.94 5.23 -12.06
C ARG A 241 9.72 3.94 -12.28
N ILE A 242 9.65 3.04 -11.32
CA ILE A 242 10.11 1.66 -11.51
C ILE A 242 8.89 0.85 -11.96
N ARG A 243 8.97 0.32 -13.19
CA ARG A 243 7.93 -0.53 -13.76
C ARG A 243 8.33 -1.99 -13.69
N LYS A 244 7.32 -2.81 -13.45
CA LYS A 244 7.38 -4.25 -13.52
C LYS A 244 6.69 -4.65 -14.83
N HIS A 245 7.39 -5.30 -15.73
CA HIS A 245 6.87 -5.76 -17.01
C HIS A 245 6.88 -7.28 -17.05
N PHE A 246 5.81 -7.86 -17.55
CA PHE A 246 5.74 -9.29 -17.84
C PHE A 246 5.58 -9.47 -19.34
N GLN A 247 6.62 -9.97 -19.99
CA GLN A 247 6.61 -10.28 -21.43
C GLN A 247 6.09 -11.69 -21.61
N VAL A 248 4.92 -11.80 -22.24
CA VAL A 248 4.25 -13.06 -22.50
C VAL A 248 5.00 -13.88 -23.55
N ALA A 249 5.33 -15.14 -23.28
CA ALA A 249 6.06 -16.02 -24.21
C ALA A 249 5.14 -16.76 -25.20
N ARG A 250 3.85 -16.89 -24.90
CA ARG A 250 2.83 -17.56 -25.69
C ARG A 250 1.45 -16.99 -25.38
N ASN A 251 0.48 -17.23 -26.24
CA ASN A 251 -0.90 -16.85 -25.94
C ASN A 251 -1.39 -17.58 -24.69
N LEU A 252 -1.92 -16.83 -23.74
CA LEU A 252 -2.40 -17.33 -22.44
C LEU A 252 -3.88 -17.03 -22.27
N SER A 253 -4.57 -17.95 -21.59
CA SER A 253 -5.96 -17.80 -21.20
C SER A 253 -6.06 -17.88 -19.68
N ILE A 254 -6.46 -16.79 -19.04
CA ILE A 254 -6.61 -16.68 -17.59
C ILE A 254 -8.09 -16.72 -17.26
N MET A 255 -8.48 -17.63 -16.39
CA MET A 255 -9.87 -17.74 -15.90
C MET A 255 -9.92 -17.33 -14.43
N LEU A 256 -10.79 -16.37 -14.11
CA LEU A 256 -11.05 -15.91 -12.75
C LEU A 256 -12.52 -15.52 -12.63
N ALA A 257 -13.18 -15.88 -11.53
CA ALA A 257 -14.58 -15.57 -11.24
C ALA A 257 -15.57 -15.94 -12.37
N GLY A 258 -15.25 -16.97 -13.17
CA GLY A 258 -16.08 -17.42 -14.30
C GLY A 258 -15.88 -16.65 -15.60
N GLU A 259 -15.03 -15.66 -15.62
CA GLU A 259 -14.65 -14.90 -16.82
C GLU A 259 -13.28 -15.32 -17.34
N THR A 260 -13.00 -15.06 -18.61
CA THR A 260 -11.76 -15.43 -19.28
C THR A 260 -11.14 -14.23 -19.95
N VAL A 261 -9.86 -13.96 -19.64
CA VAL A 261 -9.03 -12.93 -20.31
C VAL A 261 -7.95 -13.62 -21.14
N GLN A 262 -7.74 -13.12 -22.36
CA GLN A 262 -6.66 -13.56 -23.24
C GLN A 262 -5.49 -12.60 -23.16
N LEU A 263 -4.30 -13.12 -22.90
CA LEU A 263 -3.04 -12.38 -23.07
C LEU A 263 -2.34 -12.93 -24.31
N LEU A 264 -2.14 -12.07 -25.28
CA LEU A 264 -1.51 -12.45 -26.55
C LEU A 264 -0.01 -12.18 -26.50
N SER A 265 0.78 -13.12 -27.02
CA SER A 265 2.20 -12.88 -27.28
C SER A 265 2.34 -12.00 -28.53
N ASP A 266 3.21 -10.99 -28.44
CA ASP A 266 3.57 -10.14 -29.58
C ASP A 266 4.34 -10.91 -30.67
#